data_5d24ca21b1f1ef574aa56fdb90ef6626
#
_entry.id   5d24ca21b1f1ef574aa56fdb90ef6626
#
_cell.length_a   1.000
_cell.length_b   1.000
_cell.length_c   1.000
_cell.angle_alpha   90.00
_cell.angle_beta   90.00
_cell.angle_gamma   90.00
#
_symmetry.space_group_name_H-M   'P 1'
#
loop_
_entity.id
_entity.type
_entity.pdbx_description
1 polymer ?
#
loop_
_entity_poly.entity_id
_entity_poly.type
_entity_poly.pdbx_seq_one_letter_code
_entity_poly.pdbx_strand_id
1 'polypeptide(L)'
;SSIICKIYTESHGLQSFIVNGVRSTKSSQLSIYQPLNQLNLILYKKNNSNLHRIKESKISKIYKSLHADISKISICFFLSEFLSKVLSSEEDQSSKFKFISESILYFDKMKNSYNDFHIQFLLKLSNHFGFGISDVKQLVNYNKMDPLMLDYIDKCINNNYDIIIKSNNNLRNNVINLIIEYYSSNLDINLKLKS
;
A
#
# COMPACT_ATOMS: atom_id res chain seq x y z
N SER A 1 21.59 -12.31 12.67
CA SER A 1 21.34 -10.98 12.11
C SER A 1 19.88 -10.58 12.29
N SER A 2 19.62 -9.29 12.52
CA SER A 2 18.28 -8.71 12.70
C SER A 2 17.83 -7.92 11.47
N ILE A 3 16.53 -7.70 11.35
CA ILE A 3 15.93 -6.78 10.38
C ILE A 3 15.10 -5.75 11.13
N ILE A 4 14.92 -4.58 10.51
CA ILE A 4 13.95 -3.57 10.95
C ILE A 4 12.80 -3.57 9.94
N CYS A 5 11.58 -3.73 10.46
CA CYS A 5 10.35 -3.72 9.68
C CYS A 5 9.50 -2.51 10.08
N LYS A 6 8.96 -1.80 9.10
CA LYS A 6 7.84 -0.90 9.33
C LYS A 6 6.54 -1.69 9.16
N ILE A 7 5.69 -1.69 10.17
CA ILE A 7 4.43 -2.43 10.18
C ILE A 7 3.31 -1.45 10.54
N TYR A 8 2.29 -1.41 9.69
CA TYR A 8 1.08 -0.65 9.96
C TYR A 8 0.14 -1.50 10.81
N THR A 9 -0.15 -1.02 12.01
CA THR A 9 -0.98 -1.71 13.00
C THR A 9 -2.36 -1.08 13.09
N GLU A 10 -3.36 -1.88 13.42
CA GLU A 10 -4.75 -1.42 13.53
C GLU A 10 -4.94 -0.38 14.65
N SER A 11 -4.25 -0.58 15.79
CA SER A 11 -4.45 0.22 17.01
C SER A 11 -3.44 1.34 17.22
N HIS A 12 -2.28 1.30 16.55
CA HIS A 12 -1.18 2.25 16.80
C HIS A 12 -0.56 2.82 15.52
N GLY A 13 -1.23 2.66 14.38
CA GLY A 13 -0.74 3.14 13.10
C GLY A 13 0.60 2.52 12.69
N LEU A 14 1.42 3.29 11.97
CA LEU A 14 2.71 2.83 11.45
C LEU A 14 3.78 2.83 12.55
N GLN A 15 4.33 1.66 12.85
CA GLN A 15 5.34 1.46 13.88
C GLN A 15 6.59 0.78 13.31
N SER A 16 7.74 1.02 13.95
CA SER A 16 9.01 0.36 13.62
C SER A 16 9.30 -0.79 14.59
N PHE A 17 9.65 -1.94 14.04
CA PHE A 17 9.91 -3.16 14.81
C PHE A 17 11.28 -3.74 14.47
N ILE A 18 12.00 -4.21 15.50
CA ILE A 18 13.19 -5.03 15.32
C ILE A 18 12.83 -6.50 15.48
N VAL A 19 13.26 -7.31 14.50
CA VAL A 19 13.10 -8.76 14.50
C VAL A 19 14.49 -9.41 14.50
N ASN A 20 14.79 -10.16 15.53
CA ASN A 20 16.09 -10.84 15.69
C ASN A 20 16.07 -12.25 15.09
N GLY A 21 17.22 -12.72 14.65
CA GLY A 21 17.42 -14.13 14.23
C GLY A 21 16.81 -14.51 12.86
N VAL A 22 16.27 -13.55 12.11
CA VAL A 22 15.52 -13.81 10.87
C VAL A 22 16.37 -14.36 9.73
N ARG A 23 17.67 -14.06 9.71
CA ARG A 23 18.62 -14.50 8.66
C ARG A 23 19.46 -15.71 9.06
N SER A 24 19.03 -16.51 10.05
CA SER A 24 19.72 -17.77 10.32
C SER A 24 19.32 -18.79 9.26
N THR A 25 20.26 -19.64 8.83
CA THR A 25 20.05 -20.69 7.81
C THR A 25 18.98 -21.72 8.20
N LYS A 26 18.57 -21.75 9.47
CA LYS A 26 17.52 -22.63 10.01
C LYS A 26 16.15 -21.95 10.14
N SER A 27 16.03 -20.67 9.77
CA SER A 27 14.82 -19.87 10.03
C SER A 27 14.11 -19.54 8.72
N SER A 28 12.90 -20.08 8.54
CA SER A 28 11.94 -19.66 7.49
C SER A 28 11.23 -18.34 7.82
N GLN A 29 11.66 -17.63 8.88
CA GLN A 29 10.97 -16.44 9.38
C GLN A 29 11.02 -15.25 8.44
N LEU A 30 11.99 -15.18 7.51
CA LEU A 30 12.06 -14.06 6.56
C LEU A 30 10.82 -13.96 5.66
N SER A 31 10.24 -15.09 5.28
CA SER A 31 9.04 -15.14 4.44
C SER A 31 7.80 -14.54 5.13
N ILE A 32 7.76 -14.51 6.46
CA ILE A 32 6.67 -13.90 7.25
C ILE A 32 6.64 -12.38 7.02
N TYR A 33 7.82 -11.76 6.84
CA TYR A 33 7.98 -10.30 6.71
C TYR A 33 8.03 -9.83 5.25
N GLN A 34 7.46 -10.58 4.33
CA GLN A 34 7.28 -10.11 2.95
C GLN A 34 6.35 -8.89 2.88
N PRO A 35 6.56 -7.99 1.90
CA PRO A 35 5.73 -6.80 1.74
C PRO A 35 4.24 -7.13 1.75
N LEU A 36 3.47 -6.34 2.49
CA LEU A 36 2.00 -6.41 2.62
C LEU A 36 1.46 -7.70 3.25
N ASN A 37 2.29 -8.56 3.84
CA ASN A 37 1.80 -9.66 4.66
C ASN A 37 0.98 -9.14 5.84
N GLN A 38 -0.13 -9.81 6.12
CA GLN A 38 -0.95 -9.56 7.31
C GLN A 38 -0.50 -10.47 8.45
N LEU A 39 -0.17 -9.86 9.57
CA LEU A 39 0.43 -10.56 10.71
C LEU A 39 -0.37 -10.34 11.99
N ASN A 40 -0.42 -11.39 12.83
CA ASN A 40 -0.73 -11.27 14.23
C ASN A 40 0.60 -11.16 14.99
N LEU A 41 0.74 -10.14 15.83
CA LEU A 41 1.97 -9.85 16.55
C LEU A 41 1.74 -9.93 18.05
N ILE A 42 2.71 -10.54 18.77
CA ILE A 42 2.86 -10.41 20.21
C ILE A 42 4.12 -9.60 20.46
N LEU A 43 4.00 -8.51 21.21
CA LEU A 43 5.08 -7.57 21.45
C LEU A 43 5.62 -7.73 22.90
N TYR A 44 6.91 -7.46 23.09
CA TYR A 44 7.41 -7.21 24.43
C TYR A 44 6.92 -5.85 24.90
N LYS A 45 6.33 -5.81 26.11
CA LYS A 45 5.92 -4.55 26.73
C LYS A 45 7.17 -3.72 26.99
N LYS A 46 7.29 -2.57 26.31
CA LYS A 46 8.36 -1.62 26.55
C LYS A 46 7.77 -0.21 26.54
N ASN A 47 7.97 0.53 27.61
CA ASN A 47 7.55 1.91 27.72
C ASN A 47 8.56 2.81 26.98
N ASN A 48 8.07 3.79 26.22
CA ASN A 48 8.82 4.89 25.62
C ASN A 48 9.98 4.51 24.65
N SER A 49 9.72 3.68 23.67
CA SER A 49 10.69 3.36 22.61
C SER A 49 10.06 3.49 21.24
N ASN A 50 10.69 4.24 20.34
CA ASN A 50 10.31 4.34 18.92
C ASN A 50 10.60 3.07 18.11
N LEU A 51 11.27 2.08 18.73
CA LEU A 51 11.60 0.80 18.11
C LEU A 51 11.12 -0.32 19.01
N HIS A 52 10.07 -1.00 18.60
CA HIS A 52 9.47 -2.10 19.36
C HIS A 52 10.13 -3.44 19.03
N ARG A 53 10.12 -4.38 19.97
CA ARG A 53 10.62 -5.74 19.76
C ARG A 53 9.46 -6.71 19.64
N ILE A 54 9.45 -7.49 18.56
CA ILE A 54 8.48 -8.57 18.36
C ILE A 54 8.91 -9.77 19.21
N LYS A 55 7.98 -10.29 20.00
CA LYS A 55 8.13 -11.55 20.75
C LYS A 55 7.73 -12.72 19.86
N GLU A 56 6.61 -12.63 19.19
CA GLU A 56 6.07 -13.66 18.32
C GLU A 56 5.33 -13.01 17.13
N SER A 57 5.43 -13.63 15.96
CA SER A 57 4.70 -13.23 14.77
C SER A 57 4.14 -14.44 14.05
N LYS A 58 2.89 -14.34 13.61
CA LYS A 58 2.20 -15.36 12.81
C LYS A 58 1.52 -14.72 11.62
N ILE A 59 1.53 -15.39 10.47
CA ILE A 59 0.73 -14.97 9.31
C ILE A 59 -0.75 -15.06 9.71
N SER A 60 -1.45 -13.93 9.59
CA SER A 60 -2.89 -13.83 9.86
C SER A 60 -3.73 -14.29 8.67
N LYS A 61 -3.27 -14.00 7.45
CA LYS A 61 -3.93 -14.37 6.20
C LYS A 61 -2.93 -14.98 5.23
N ILE A 62 -3.24 -16.16 4.71
CA ILE A 62 -2.42 -16.84 3.70
C ILE A 62 -2.83 -16.33 2.34
N TYR A 63 -1.90 -15.72 1.62
CA TYR A 63 -2.07 -15.30 0.23
C TYR A 63 -1.70 -16.44 -0.72
N LYS A 64 -2.48 -16.58 -1.81
CA LYS A 64 -2.29 -17.64 -2.80
C LYS A 64 -1.40 -17.22 -3.98
N SER A 65 -1.50 -15.97 -4.40
CA SER A 65 -0.83 -15.46 -5.59
C SER A 65 0.02 -14.21 -5.34
N LEU A 66 -0.24 -13.48 -4.26
CA LEU A 66 0.38 -12.17 -3.99
C LEU A 66 1.91 -12.21 -4.06
N HIS A 67 2.53 -13.26 -3.53
CA HIS A 67 3.98 -13.44 -3.48
C HIS A 67 4.50 -14.52 -4.45
N ALA A 68 3.64 -15.05 -5.33
CA ALA A 68 3.99 -16.04 -6.34
C ALA A 68 4.01 -15.44 -7.76
N ASP A 69 3.26 -14.39 -8.00
CA ASP A 69 3.17 -13.70 -9.29
C ASP A 69 4.12 -12.50 -9.32
N ILE A 70 5.06 -12.47 -10.27
CA ILE A 70 6.11 -11.45 -10.38
C ILE A 70 5.50 -10.04 -10.54
N SER A 71 4.43 -9.90 -11.31
CA SER A 71 3.78 -8.61 -11.50
C SER A 71 3.11 -8.12 -10.23
N LYS A 72 2.49 -9.03 -9.46
CA LYS A 72 1.91 -8.70 -8.15
C LYS A 72 2.99 -8.33 -7.14
N ILE A 73 4.11 -9.04 -7.13
CA ILE A 73 5.26 -8.72 -6.28
C ILE A 73 5.74 -7.29 -6.53
N SER A 74 5.86 -6.87 -7.79
CA SER A 74 6.28 -5.51 -8.14
C SER A 74 5.29 -4.46 -7.59
N ILE A 75 3.99 -4.70 -7.74
CA ILE A 75 2.94 -3.83 -7.18
C ILE A 75 3.02 -3.81 -5.64
N CYS A 76 3.28 -4.94 -5.00
CA CYS A 76 3.45 -5.00 -3.53
C CYS A 76 4.63 -4.16 -3.05
N PHE A 77 5.76 -4.19 -3.73
CA PHE A 77 6.92 -3.35 -3.39
C PHE A 77 6.58 -1.87 -3.52
N PHE A 78 5.99 -1.46 -4.64
CA PHE A 78 5.54 -0.09 -4.86
C PHE A 78 4.57 0.37 -3.75
N LEU A 79 3.51 -0.40 -3.49
CA LEU A 79 2.52 -0.05 -2.48
C LEU A 79 3.11 -0.04 -1.06
N SER A 80 4.00 -0.97 -0.73
CA SER A 80 4.63 -0.98 0.60
C SER A 80 5.55 0.22 0.81
N GLU A 81 6.28 0.64 -0.22
CA GLU A 81 7.09 1.86 -0.16
C GLU A 81 6.20 3.10 -0.01
N PHE A 82 5.17 3.24 -0.83
CA PHE A 82 4.21 4.34 -0.76
C PHE A 82 3.56 4.43 0.63
N LEU A 83 2.95 3.35 1.10
CA LEU A 83 2.28 3.28 2.40
C LEU A 83 3.23 3.61 3.55
N SER A 84 4.49 3.16 3.48
CA SER A 84 5.50 3.47 4.51
C SER A 84 5.85 4.95 4.63
N LYS A 85 5.47 5.77 3.66
CA LYS A 85 5.73 7.21 3.61
C LYS A 85 4.51 8.06 3.93
N VAL A 86 3.30 7.58 3.59
CA VAL A 86 2.06 8.33 3.78
C VAL A 86 1.32 7.98 5.06
N LEU A 87 1.55 6.79 5.62
CA LEU A 87 0.92 6.39 6.87
C LEU A 87 1.66 6.97 8.08
N SER A 88 0.89 7.38 9.08
CA SER A 88 1.40 7.95 10.34
C SER A 88 1.33 6.95 11.49
N SER A 89 1.94 7.34 12.62
CA SER A 89 1.90 6.60 13.89
C SER A 89 0.76 7.06 14.81
N GLU A 90 -0.26 7.70 14.27
CA GLU A 90 -1.44 8.13 15.03
C GLU A 90 -2.28 6.96 15.52
N GLU A 91 -2.93 7.12 16.64
CA GLU A 91 -3.90 6.17 17.17
C GLU A 91 -5.21 6.23 16.37
N ASP A 92 -6.02 5.16 16.47
CA ASP A 92 -7.31 4.99 15.77
C ASP A 92 -7.24 5.06 14.24
N GLN A 93 -6.54 4.11 13.68
CA GLN A 93 -6.43 3.93 12.22
C GLN A 93 -7.30 2.77 11.69
N SER A 94 -8.30 2.32 12.46
CA SER A 94 -9.06 1.10 12.19
C SER A 94 -9.75 1.09 10.81
N SER A 95 -10.36 2.21 10.40
CA SER A 95 -11.00 2.33 9.08
C SER A 95 -9.99 2.21 7.93
N LYS A 96 -8.86 2.90 8.04
CA LYS A 96 -7.78 2.90 7.06
C LYS A 96 -7.11 1.51 7.00
N PHE A 97 -6.87 0.91 8.17
CA PHE A 97 -6.33 -0.44 8.28
C PHE A 97 -7.25 -1.48 7.62
N LYS A 98 -8.55 -1.41 7.90
CA LYS A 98 -9.55 -2.30 7.32
C LYS A 98 -9.55 -2.18 5.79
N PHE A 99 -9.61 -0.95 5.25
CA PHE A 99 -9.57 -0.72 3.81
C PHE A 99 -8.33 -1.34 3.15
N ILE A 100 -7.13 -1.07 3.71
CA ILE A 100 -5.87 -1.62 3.18
C ILE A 100 -5.90 -3.15 3.22
N SER A 101 -6.26 -3.73 4.37
CA SER A 101 -6.33 -5.17 4.58
C SER A 101 -7.25 -5.87 3.59
N GLU A 102 -8.47 -5.35 3.40
CA GLU A 102 -9.46 -5.92 2.48
C GLU A 102 -9.05 -5.76 1.02
N SER A 103 -8.47 -4.61 0.65
CA SER A 103 -7.96 -4.37 -0.70
C SER A 103 -6.84 -5.33 -1.09
N ILE A 104 -5.90 -5.60 -0.19
CA ILE A 104 -4.82 -6.56 -0.45
C ILE A 104 -5.35 -8.00 -0.57
N LEU A 105 -6.33 -8.37 0.24
CA LEU A 105 -7.02 -9.67 0.11
C LEU A 105 -7.75 -9.80 -1.23
N TYR A 106 -8.35 -8.70 -1.70
CA TYR A 106 -8.99 -8.67 -3.01
C TYR A 106 -7.94 -8.82 -4.13
N PHE A 107 -6.84 -8.08 -4.04
CA PHE A 107 -5.74 -8.15 -4.99
C PHE A 107 -5.14 -9.56 -5.11
N ASP A 108 -4.97 -10.27 -3.99
CA ASP A 108 -4.52 -11.66 -4.01
C ASP A 108 -5.45 -12.56 -4.85
N LYS A 109 -6.76 -12.35 -4.76
CA LYS A 109 -7.77 -13.16 -5.46
C LYS A 109 -7.88 -12.85 -6.96
N MET A 110 -7.45 -11.68 -7.42
CA MET A 110 -7.50 -11.30 -8.83
C MET A 110 -6.63 -12.22 -9.66
N LYS A 111 -7.21 -12.82 -10.71
CA LYS A 111 -6.48 -13.70 -11.65
C LYS A 111 -5.96 -12.95 -12.87
N ASN A 112 -6.71 -11.96 -13.33
CA ASN A 112 -6.45 -11.19 -14.53
C ASN A 112 -6.70 -9.70 -14.26
N SER A 113 -6.24 -8.85 -15.17
CA SER A 113 -6.59 -7.40 -15.20
C SER A 113 -6.24 -6.61 -13.94
N TYR A 114 -5.21 -7.05 -13.20
CA TYR A 114 -4.77 -6.39 -11.97
C TYR A 114 -3.69 -5.31 -12.19
N ASN A 115 -3.33 -5.01 -13.43
CA ASN A 115 -2.30 -4.03 -13.75
C ASN A 115 -2.63 -2.61 -13.28
N ASP A 116 -3.91 -2.29 -13.17
CA ASP A 116 -4.41 -0.98 -12.73
C ASP A 116 -4.79 -0.95 -11.24
N PHE A 117 -4.63 -2.07 -10.54
CA PHE A 117 -5.01 -2.20 -9.13
C PHE A 117 -4.39 -1.13 -8.24
N HIS A 118 -3.09 -0.90 -8.37
CA HIS A 118 -2.37 0.08 -7.55
C HIS A 118 -2.87 1.51 -7.75
N ILE A 119 -3.26 1.89 -8.97
CA ILE A 119 -3.84 3.22 -9.26
C ILE A 119 -5.21 3.35 -8.59
N GLN A 120 -6.10 2.39 -8.81
CA GLN A 120 -7.42 2.38 -8.17
C GLN A 120 -7.31 2.35 -6.64
N PHE A 121 -6.36 1.58 -6.12
CA PHE A 121 -6.08 1.51 -4.67
C PHE A 121 -5.70 2.88 -4.11
N LEU A 122 -4.77 3.60 -4.74
CA LEU A 122 -4.33 4.92 -4.30
C LEU A 122 -5.47 5.96 -4.38
N LEU A 123 -6.24 5.95 -5.46
CA LEU A 123 -7.41 6.84 -5.60
C LEU A 123 -8.43 6.60 -4.49
N LYS A 124 -8.74 5.33 -4.17
CA LYS A 124 -9.67 4.98 -3.08
C LYS A 124 -9.11 5.26 -1.69
N LEU A 125 -7.81 5.03 -1.51
CA LEU A 125 -7.12 5.29 -0.24
C LEU A 125 -7.18 6.77 0.16
N SER A 126 -7.20 7.71 -0.80
CA SER A 126 -7.29 9.16 -0.53
C SER A 126 -8.52 9.54 0.30
N ASN A 127 -9.63 8.79 0.16
CA ASN A 127 -10.84 9.01 0.96
C ASN A 127 -10.59 8.80 2.46
N HIS A 128 -9.66 7.91 2.81
CA HIS A 128 -9.31 7.62 4.21
C HIS A 128 -8.29 8.61 4.79
N PHE A 129 -7.81 9.55 3.98
CA PHE A 129 -6.96 10.67 4.43
C PHE A 129 -7.72 12.01 4.52
N GLY A 130 -9.00 12.04 4.14
CA GLY A 130 -9.82 13.24 4.19
C GLY A 130 -9.67 14.17 2.96
N PHE A 131 -8.86 13.79 1.96
CA PHE A 131 -8.74 14.50 0.68
C PHE A 131 -9.14 13.61 -0.50
N GLY A 132 -10.26 12.91 -0.35
CA GLY A 132 -10.74 11.95 -1.35
C GLY A 132 -10.83 12.51 -2.77
N ILE A 133 -10.39 11.71 -3.73
CA ILE A 133 -10.45 12.04 -5.16
C ILE A 133 -11.74 11.45 -5.72
N SER A 134 -12.73 12.31 -5.95
CA SER A 134 -14.03 11.95 -6.50
C SER A 134 -14.26 12.46 -7.93
N ASP A 135 -13.41 13.38 -8.40
CA ASP A 135 -13.46 13.96 -9.74
C ASP A 135 -12.02 14.10 -10.27
N VAL A 136 -11.84 13.83 -11.55
CA VAL A 136 -10.56 13.98 -12.26
C VAL A 136 -10.00 15.40 -12.14
N LYS A 137 -10.86 16.41 -12.07
CA LYS A 137 -10.48 17.83 -11.92
C LYS A 137 -9.68 18.12 -10.67
N GLN A 138 -9.77 17.28 -9.64
CA GLN A 138 -8.98 17.42 -8.41
C GLN A 138 -7.50 17.08 -8.62
N LEU A 139 -7.21 16.19 -9.58
CA LEU A 139 -5.85 15.77 -9.90
C LEU A 139 -5.16 16.67 -10.92
N VAL A 140 -5.95 17.36 -11.78
CA VAL A 140 -5.39 17.92 -13.00
C VAL A 140 -6.09 19.22 -13.44
N ASN A 141 -5.34 20.04 -14.17
CA ASN A 141 -5.92 21.14 -14.92
C ASN A 141 -6.56 20.59 -16.20
N TYR A 142 -7.87 20.39 -16.17
CA TYR A 142 -8.68 19.71 -17.18
C TYR A 142 -8.44 20.21 -18.62
N ASN A 143 -8.14 21.50 -18.81
CA ASN A 143 -7.99 22.12 -20.12
C ASN A 143 -6.68 21.78 -20.85
N LYS A 144 -5.75 21.07 -20.21
CA LYS A 144 -4.41 20.79 -20.74
C LYS A 144 -4.10 19.28 -20.85
N MET A 145 -5.07 18.40 -20.62
CA MET A 145 -4.81 16.96 -20.57
C MET A 145 -5.37 16.20 -21.77
N ASP A 146 -4.69 15.09 -22.07
CA ASP A 146 -5.14 14.10 -23.03
C ASP A 146 -6.51 13.52 -22.63
N PRO A 147 -7.52 13.57 -23.50
CA PRO A 147 -8.83 12.98 -23.25
C PRO A 147 -8.79 11.50 -22.85
N LEU A 148 -7.83 10.73 -23.38
CA LEU A 148 -7.63 9.31 -23.01
C LEU A 148 -7.21 9.15 -21.55
N MET A 149 -6.38 10.06 -21.04
CA MET A 149 -5.95 10.05 -19.64
C MET A 149 -7.10 10.43 -18.71
N LEU A 150 -7.90 11.40 -19.09
CA LEU A 150 -9.10 11.82 -18.33
C LEU A 150 -10.11 10.68 -18.22
N ASP A 151 -10.45 10.01 -19.32
CA ASP A 151 -11.35 8.84 -19.36
C ASP A 151 -10.80 7.68 -18.50
N TYR A 152 -9.48 7.44 -18.56
CA TYR A 152 -8.83 6.41 -17.77
C TYR A 152 -8.91 6.68 -16.27
N ILE A 153 -8.60 7.91 -15.83
CA ILE A 153 -8.69 8.30 -14.42
C ILE A 153 -10.13 8.21 -13.92
N ASP A 154 -11.09 8.71 -14.69
CA ASP A 154 -12.50 8.65 -14.36
C ASP A 154 -12.97 7.21 -14.16
N LYS A 155 -12.58 6.30 -15.05
CA LYS A 155 -12.86 4.88 -14.90
C LYS A 155 -12.23 4.27 -13.64
N CYS A 156 -11.01 4.69 -13.30
CA CYS A 156 -10.33 4.23 -12.08
C CYS A 156 -11.00 4.72 -10.79
N ILE A 157 -11.57 5.94 -10.81
CA ILE A 157 -12.30 6.52 -9.68
C ILE A 157 -13.64 5.79 -9.48
N ASN A 158 -14.42 5.66 -10.57
CA ASN A 158 -15.83 5.27 -10.49
C ASN A 158 -16.08 3.77 -10.49
N ASN A 159 -15.08 2.95 -10.76
CA ASN A 159 -15.24 1.50 -10.85
C ASN A 159 -14.54 0.73 -9.72
N ASN A 160 -14.97 -0.52 -9.53
CA ASN A 160 -14.33 -1.48 -8.64
C ASN A 160 -13.09 -2.13 -9.30
N TYR A 161 -12.29 -2.85 -8.52
CA TYR A 161 -11.05 -3.48 -8.97
C TYR A 161 -11.23 -4.56 -10.05
N ASP A 162 -12.42 -5.11 -10.22
CA ASP A 162 -12.75 -6.20 -11.16
C ASP A 162 -12.99 -5.73 -12.59
N ILE A 163 -13.11 -4.44 -12.83
CA ILE A 163 -13.33 -3.90 -14.17
C ILE A 163 -12.03 -3.83 -14.94
N ILE A 164 -12.07 -4.35 -16.17
CA ILE A 164 -10.96 -4.27 -17.11
C ILE A 164 -10.91 -2.86 -17.70
N ILE A 165 -9.88 -2.12 -17.33
CA ILE A 165 -9.62 -0.78 -17.89
C ILE A 165 -8.49 -0.92 -18.92
N LYS A 166 -8.71 -0.43 -20.12
CA LYS A 166 -7.71 -0.47 -21.18
C LYS A 166 -6.62 0.57 -20.90
N SER A 167 -5.40 0.11 -20.63
CA SER A 167 -4.27 0.97 -20.26
C SER A 167 -2.94 0.43 -20.83
N ASN A 168 -1.93 1.27 -20.87
CA ASN A 168 -0.55 0.91 -21.14
C ASN A 168 0.37 1.45 -20.03
N ASN A 169 1.64 1.03 -20.03
CA ASN A 169 2.59 1.43 -18.98
C ASN A 169 2.79 2.94 -18.91
N ASN A 170 2.85 3.64 -20.05
CA ASN A 170 3.03 5.08 -20.08
C ASN A 170 1.87 5.81 -19.42
N LEU A 171 0.64 5.43 -19.76
CA LEU A 171 -0.56 6.01 -19.18
C LEU A 171 -0.59 5.80 -17.66
N ARG A 172 -0.32 4.56 -17.20
CA ARG A 172 -0.26 4.26 -15.77
C ARG A 172 0.80 5.07 -15.04
N ASN A 173 2.01 5.17 -15.58
CA ASN A 173 3.09 5.93 -14.98
C ASN A 173 2.77 7.42 -14.86
N ASN A 174 2.16 8.01 -15.90
CA ASN A 174 1.75 9.40 -15.86
C ASN A 174 0.69 9.64 -14.78
N VAL A 175 -0.30 8.76 -14.68
CA VAL A 175 -1.36 8.87 -13.64
C VAL A 175 -0.79 8.63 -12.24
N ILE A 176 0.13 7.69 -12.05
CA ILE A 176 0.82 7.48 -10.77
C ILE A 176 1.53 8.76 -10.32
N ASN A 177 2.26 9.43 -11.23
CA ASN A 177 2.96 10.67 -10.91
C ASN A 177 1.97 11.77 -10.44
N LEU A 178 0.84 11.93 -11.12
CA LEU A 178 -0.20 12.88 -10.70
C LEU A 178 -0.75 12.56 -9.29
N ILE A 179 -1.01 11.29 -9.02
CA ILE A 179 -1.48 10.85 -7.70
C ILE A 179 -0.42 11.13 -6.63
N ILE A 180 0.86 10.83 -6.90
CA ILE A 180 1.98 11.09 -5.99
C ILE A 180 2.10 12.59 -5.69
N GLU A 181 2.01 13.45 -6.71
CA GLU A 181 2.02 14.91 -6.54
C GLU A 181 0.81 15.39 -5.70
N TYR A 182 -0.37 14.84 -5.94
CA TYR A 182 -1.57 15.15 -5.18
C TYR A 182 -1.43 14.76 -3.70
N TYR A 183 -0.94 13.56 -3.41
CA TYR A 183 -0.66 13.15 -2.03
C TYR A 183 0.44 13.98 -1.39
N SER A 184 1.51 14.30 -2.12
CA SER A 184 2.61 15.14 -1.63
C SER A 184 2.11 16.51 -1.19
N SER A 185 1.25 17.13 -2.00
CA SER A 185 0.68 18.44 -1.72
C SER A 185 -0.29 18.44 -0.54
N ASN A 186 -1.17 17.42 -0.45
CA ASN A 186 -2.17 17.36 0.62
C ASN A 186 -1.59 16.95 1.98
N LEU A 187 -0.51 16.17 2.00
CA LEU A 187 0.16 15.73 3.23
C LEU A 187 1.36 16.61 3.61
N ASP A 188 1.70 17.59 2.79
CA ASP A 188 2.91 18.45 2.96
C ASP A 188 4.19 17.63 3.14
N ILE A 189 4.36 16.60 2.29
CA ILE A 189 5.53 15.71 2.33
C ILE A 189 6.18 15.58 0.94
N ASN A 190 7.47 15.29 0.90
CA ASN A 190 8.18 14.99 -0.34
C ASN A 190 8.16 13.48 -0.62
N LEU A 191 7.21 13.02 -1.43
CA LEU A 191 7.07 11.61 -1.84
C LEU A 191 8.03 11.27 -2.97
N LYS A 192 9.29 10.91 -2.64
CA LYS A 192 10.22 10.31 -3.61
C LYS A 192 10.16 8.79 -3.48
N LEU A 193 9.61 8.10 -4.47
CA LEU A 193 9.59 6.64 -4.55
C LEU A 193 10.80 6.14 -5.34
N LYS A 194 11.31 4.97 -5.00
CA LYS A 194 12.45 4.32 -5.65
C LYS A 194 12.03 3.14 -6.54
N SER A 195 10.82 2.63 -6.28
CA SER A 195 10.22 1.49 -7.00
C SER A 195 9.27 1.96 -8.09
#